data_143c22bed98a0f0cd9bddbbd4958d4a5
#
_entry.id   143c22bed98a0f0cd9bddbbd4958d4a5
#
_cell.length_a   1.000
_cell.length_b   1.000
_cell.length_c   1.000
_cell.angle_alpha   90.00
_cell.angle_beta   90.00
_cell.angle_gamma   90.00
#
_symmetry.space_group_name_H-M   'P 1'
#
loop_
_entity.id
_entity.type
_entity.pdbx_description
1 polymer ?
#
loop_
_entity_poly.entity_id
_entity_poly.type
_entity_poly.pdbx_seq_one_letter_code
_entity_poly.pdbx_strand_id
1 'polypeptide(L)'
;MKVQNQKTILAADRTVVQSKGERLIADWLGAHGIEYRYDDKFQIIQGFAVRPDFYLPRFDVYIEYWGLDTTDYKIGMLLKQKLYQQEGNRLVSLYPDDLATLDTKLAKALAP
;
A
#
# COMPACT_ATOMS: atom_id res chain seq x y z
N MET A 1 17.33 -16.17 0.13
CA MET A 1 16.38 -16.37 0.37
C MET A 1 15.55 -15.42 0.55
N LYS A 2 14.86 -15.19 0.58
CA LYS A 2 14.14 -14.40 0.66
C LYS A 2 13.14 -14.40 1.50
N VAL A 3 12.92 -13.59 1.91
CA VAL A 3 12.08 -13.52 2.70
C VAL A 3 10.88 -13.58 2.32
N GLN A 4 10.15 -14.13 2.81
CA GLN A 4 9.05 -14.37 2.46
C GLN A 4 8.10 -13.53 3.02
N ASN A 5 7.00 -13.54 2.68
CA ASN A 5 5.93 -12.81 3.13
C ASN A 5 5.50 -13.27 4.45
N GLN A 6 6.24 -12.87 5.44
CA GLN A 6 5.98 -13.28 6.80
C GLN A 6 4.92 -12.38 7.37
N LYS A 7 3.69 -12.63 7.04
CA LYS A 7 2.57 -11.85 7.53
C LYS A 7 2.23 -12.35 8.92
N THR A 8 2.78 -11.71 9.92
CA THR A 8 2.59 -12.13 11.30
C THR A 8 2.04 -11.05 12.20
N ILE A 9 1.83 -9.85 11.70
CA ILE A 9 1.38 -8.72 12.52
C ILE A 9 -0.11 -8.52 12.32
N LEU A 10 -0.85 -8.46 13.43
CA LEU A 10 -2.29 -8.40 13.37
C LEU A 10 -2.78 -6.96 13.48
N ALA A 11 -3.52 -6.50 12.51
CA ALA A 11 -4.18 -5.20 12.56
C ALA A 11 -5.43 -5.28 13.44
N ALA A 12 -5.99 -4.13 13.80
CA ALA A 12 -7.12 -4.07 14.69
C ALA A 12 -8.34 -4.81 14.16
N ASP A 13 -8.52 -4.83 12.83
CA ASP A 13 -9.64 -5.53 12.21
C ASP A 13 -9.32 -6.99 11.93
N ARG A 14 -8.21 -7.49 12.47
CA ARG A 14 -7.75 -8.86 12.35
C ARG A 14 -7.11 -9.20 11.01
N THR A 15 -6.89 -8.26 10.13
CA THR A 15 -6.11 -8.48 8.93
C THR A 15 -4.65 -8.73 9.33
N VAL A 16 -4.05 -9.76 8.77
CA VAL A 16 -2.67 -10.10 9.08
C VAL A 16 -1.77 -9.44 8.05
N VAL A 17 -0.91 -8.56 8.51
CA VAL A 17 -0.05 -7.77 7.63
C VAL A 17 1.41 -8.11 7.84
N GLN A 18 2.27 -7.58 6.97
CA GLN A 18 3.67 -7.96 6.92
C GLN A 18 4.58 -7.06 7.75
N SER A 19 4.19 -5.84 8.04
CA SER A 19 5.05 -4.91 8.76
C SER A 19 4.25 -4.03 9.69
N LYS A 20 4.95 -3.38 10.63
CA LYS A 20 4.31 -2.44 11.53
C LYS A 20 3.78 -1.22 10.79
N GLY A 21 4.47 -0.79 9.74
CA GLY A 21 4.00 0.33 8.93
C GLY A 21 2.66 0.00 8.27
N GLU A 22 2.56 -1.20 7.72
CA GLU A 22 1.30 -1.64 7.13
C GLU A 22 0.20 -1.77 8.17
N ARG A 23 0.53 -2.19 9.38
CA ARG A 23 -0.47 -2.24 10.45
C ARG A 23 -1.01 -0.85 10.76
N LEU A 24 -0.15 0.15 10.84
CA LEU A 24 -0.59 1.51 11.12
C LEU A 24 -1.51 2.03 10.01
N ILE A 25 -1.19 1.70 8.75
CA ILE A 25 -2.04 2.09 7.63
C ILE A 25 -3.39 1.38 7.71
N ALA A 26 -3.38 0.07 7.94
CA ALA A 26 -4.61 -0.70 8.05
C ALA A 26 -5.48 -0.18 9.19
N ASP A 27 -4.88 0.12 10.32
CA ASP A 27 -5.62 0.63 11.48
C ASP A 27 -6.21 2.01 11.20
N TRP A 28 -5.48 2.86 10.49
CA TRP A 28 -6.01 4.17 10.12
C TRP A 28 -7.23 4.02 9.21
N LEU A 29 -7.12 3.13 8.20
CA LEU A 29 -8.25 2.89 7.29
C LEU A 29 -9.45 2.36 8.04
N GLY A 30 -9.24 1.39 8.93
CA GLY A 30 -10.32 0.82 9.72
C GLY A 30 -10.97 1.85 10.63
N ALA A 31 -10.17 2.71 11.27
CA ALA A 31 -10.69 3.72 12.17
C ALA A 31 -11.53 4.76 11.43
N HIS A 32 -11.29 4.95 10.14
CA HIS A 32 -12.04 5.90 9.33
C HIS A 32 -13.15 5.23 8.51
N GLY A 33 -13.41 3.96 8.79
CA GLY A 33 -14.50 3.25 8.10
C GLY A 33 -14.26 3.03 6.62
N ILE A 34 -12.99 2.97 6.21
CA ILE A 34 -12.65 2.80 4.81
C ILE A 34 -12.35 1.33 4.53
N GLU A 35 -13.15 0.73 3.66
CA GLU A 35 -12.94 -0.64 3.26
C GLU A 35 -11.67 -0.74 2.42
N TYR A 36 -10.89 -1.78 2.64
CA TYR A 36 -9.68 -2.00 1.86
C TYR A 36 -9.46 -3.48 1.62
N ARG A 37 -8.69 -3.77 0.57
CA ARG A 37 -8.21 -5.12 0.30
C ARG A 37 -6.70 -5.09 0.49
N TYR A 38 -6.18 -6.06 1.22
CA TYR A 38 -4.77 -6.10 1.54
C TYR A 38 -4.09 -7.20 0.74
N ASP A 39 -3.03 -6.83 -0.01
CA ASP A 39 -2.15 -7.79 -0.67
C ASP A 39 -2.91 -8.72 -1.63
N ASP A 40 -3.94 -8.20 -2.28
CA ASP A 40 -4.72 -8.99 -3.23
C ASP A 40 -4.16 -8.83 -4.65
N LYS A 41 -3.95 -9.94 -5.34
CA LYS A 41 -3.52 -9.90 -6.73
C LYS A 41 -4.77 -9.85 -7.59
N PHE A 42 -5.14 -8.68 -8.00
CA PHE A 42 -6.38 -8.52 -8.75
C PHE A 42 -6.25 -7.62 -9.98
N GLN A 43 -5.08 -7.04 -10.19
CA GLN A 43 -4.91 -6.06 -11.26
C GLN A 43 -3.89 -6.53 -12.26
N ILE A 44 -4.19 -6.37 -13.55
CA ILE A 44 -3.24 -6.62 -14.61
C ILE A 44 -2.85 -5.27 -15.20
N ILE A 45 -1.58 -4.93 -15.14
CA ILE A 45 -1.07 -3.70 -15.71
C ILE A 45 -0.04 -4.07 -16.76
N GLN A 46 -0.32 -3.75 -18.02
CA GLN A 46 0.57 -4.05 -19.14
C GLN A 46 0.99 -5.52 -19.16
N GLY A 47 0.05 -6.43 -18.89
CA GLY A 47 0.32 -7.85 -18.91
C GLY A 47 0.94 -8.40 -17.63
N PHE A 48 1.21 -7.56 -16.65
CA PHE A 48 1.78 -8.00 -15.39
C PHE A 48 0.73 -7.95 -14.29
N ALA A 49 0.64 -9.03 -13.51
CA ALA A 49 -0.21 -9.03 -12.35
C ALA A 49 0.45 -8.20 -11.26
N VAL A 50 -0.28 -7.21 -10.74
CA VAL A 50 0.22 -6.33 -9.71
C VAL A 50 -0.50 -6.63 -8.41
N ARG A 51 0.25 -6.66 -7.32
CA ARG A 51 -0.28 -6.96 -6.01
C ARG A 51 -0.06 -5.75 -5.13
N PRO A 52 -0.99 -4.80 -5.13
CA PRO A 52 -0.83 -3.62 -4.30
C PRO A 52 -0.88 -3.99 -2.82
N ASP A 53 -0.19 -3.23 -1.98
CA ASP A 53 -0.30 -3.45 -0.53
C ASP A 53 -1.74 -3.26 -0.09
N PHE A 54 -2.37 -2.15 -0.54
CA PHE A 54 -3.76 -1.89 -0.23
C PHE A 54 -4.49 -1.38 -1.46
N TYR A 55 -5.73 -1.79 -1.61
CA TYR A 55 -6.62 -1.21 -2.61
C TYR A 55 -7.88 -0.73 -1.90
N LEU A 56 -8.31 0.49 -2.21
CA LEU A 56 -9.49 1.09 -1.62
C LEU A 56 -10.59 1.15 -2.67
N PRO A 57 -11.53 0.19 -2.67
CA PRO A 57 -12.54 0.12 -3.73
C PRO A 57 -13.37 1.39 -3.87
N ARG A 58 -13.71 1.99 -2.72
CA ARG A 58 -14.56 3.17 -2.73
C ARG A 58 -13.93 4.35 -3.43
N PHE A 59 -12.60 4.46 -3.39
CA PHE A 59 -11.89 5.59 -3.98
C PHE A 59 -11.18 5.22 -5.26
N ASP A 60 -11.12 3.93 -5.58
CA ASP A 60 -10.34 3.40 -6.71
C ASP A 60 -8.89 3.88 -6.60
N VAL A 61 -8.31 3.70 -5.43
CA VAL A 61 -6.95 4.15 -5.13
C VAL A 61 -6.13 2.97 -4.64
N TYR A 62 -4.89 2.91 -5.08
CA TYR A 62 -3.92 1.92 -4.63
C TYR A 62 -2.98 2.59 -3.65
N ILE A 63 -2.62 1.89 -2.57
CA ILE A 63 -1.64 2.38 -1.61
C ILE A 63 -0.49 1.39 -1.58
N GLU A 64 0.73 1.90 -1.71
CA GLU A 64 1.94 1.11 -1.56
C GLU A 64 2.76 1.68 -0.42
N TYR A 65 3.24 0.82 0.46
CA TYR A 65 4.12 1.24 1.54
C TYR A 65 5.54 0.82 1.20
N TRP A 66 6.41 1.80 1.00
CA TRP A 66 7.78 1.56 0.56
C TRP A 66 8.70 1.61 1.76
N GLY A 67 8.79 0.47 2.47
CA GLY A 67 9.45 0.44 3.77
C GLY A 67 10.93 0.13 3.76
N LEU A 68 11.50 -0.24 2.61
CA LEU A 68 12.91 -0.58 2.54
C LEU A 68 13.71 0.48 1.80
N ASP A 69 15.04 0.50 2.06
CA ASP A 69 15.90 1.55 1.55
C ASP A 69 17.10 0.98 0.79
N THR A 70 16.99 -0.22 0.27
CA THR A 70 18.08 -0.78 -0.53
C THR A 70 17.95 -0.32 -1.98
N THR A 71 19.05 -0.33 -2.71
CA THR A 71 19.05 0.09 -4.10
C THR A 71 18.14 -0.78 -4.96
N ASP A 72 18.23 -2.09 -4.80
CA ASP A 72 17.40 -3.01 -5.59
C ASP A 72 15.91 -2.80 -5.30
N TYR A 73 15.56 -2.57 -4.05
CA TYR A 73 14.18 -2.32 -3.68
C TYR A 73 13.68 -1.03 -4.34
N LYS A 74 14.52 0.02 -4.33
CA LYS A 74 14.14 1.30 -4.93
C LYS A 74 13.95 1.21 -6.43
N ILE A 75 14.75 0.41 -7.11
CA ILE A 75 14.59 0.21 -8.54
C ILE A 75 13.24 -0.45 -8.82
N GLY A 76 12.90 -1.51 -8.08
CA GLY A 76 11.61 -2.16 -8.21
C GLY A 76 10.45 -1.23 -7.90
N MET A 77 10.61 -0.37 -6.90
CA MET A 77 9.62 0.62 -6.55
C MET A 77 9.36 1.58 -7.71
N LEU A 78 10.42 2.09 -8.31
CA LEU A 78 10.28 3.04 -9.41
C LEU A 78 9.59 2.41 -10.62
N LEU A 79 9.92 1.16 -10.92
CA LEU A 79 9.28 0.45 -12.01
C LEU A 79 7.78 0.25 -11.75
N LYS A 80 7.43 -0.11 -10.53
CA LYS A 80 6.03 -0.32 -10.17
C LYS A 80 5.25 0.99 -10.20
N GLN A 81 5.84 2.07 -9.69
CA GLN A 81 5.22 3.38 -9.74
C GLN A 81 4.97 3.81 -11.18
N LYS A 82 5.92 3.51 -12.07
CA LYS A 82 5.77 3.84 -13.47
C LYS A 82 4.63 3.06 -14.12
N LEU A 83 4.47 1.78 -13.77
CA LEU A 83 3.37 0.98 -14.29
C LEU A 83 2.03 1.55 -13.88
N TYR A 84 1.86 1.90 -12.61
CA TYR A 84 0.62 2.51 -12.15
C TYR A 84 0.34 3.80 -12.92
N GLN A 85 1.36 4.62 -13.10
CA GLN A 85 1.19 5.90 -13.76
C GLN A 85 0.80 5.73 -15.23
N GLN A 86 1.43 4.79 -15.92
CA GLN A 86 1.16 4.56 -17.33
C GLN A 86 -0.27 4.08 -17.58
N GLU A 87 -0.83 3.37 -16.61
CA GLU A 87 -2.20 2.87 -16.73
C GLU A 87 -3.23 3.84 -16.16
N GLY A 88 -2.79 5.00 -15.71
CA GLY A 88 -3.71 6.00 -15.18
C GLY A 88 -4.29 5.65 -13.81
N ASN A 89 -3.69 4.71 -13.09
CA ASN A 89 -4.19 4.33 -11.78
C ASN A 89 -3.71 5.31 -10.74
N ARG A 90 -4.58 5.65 -9.79
CA ARG A 90 -4.20 6.54 -8.70
C ARG A 90 -3.41 5.77 -7.67
N LEU A 91 -2.20 6.20 -7.42
CA LEU A 91 -1.32 5.56 -6.45
C LEU A 91 -0.95 6.53 -5.35
N VAL A 92 -1.10 6.09 -4.11
CA VAL A 92 -0.61 6.83 -2.95
C VAL A 92 0.63 6.09 -2.45
N SER A 93 1.77 6.73 -2.52
CA SER A 93 3.02 6.15 -2.03
C SER A 93 3.26 6.64 -0.61
N LEU A 94 3.43 5.69 0.31
CA LEU A 94 3.71 6.01 1.70
C LEU A 94 5.08 5.46 2.08
N TYR A 95 5.79 6.21 2.88
CA TYR A 95 7.14 5.89 3.33
C TYR A 95 7.17 5.89 4.85
N PRO A 96 8.24 5.36 5.45
CA PRO A 96 8.32 5.34 6.93
C PRO A 96 8.11 6.71 7.57
N ASP A 97 8.61 7.76 6.93
CA ASP A 97 8.44 9.11 7.49
C ASP A 97 6.99 9.58 7.50
N ASP A 98 6.13 8.97 6.68
CA ASP A 98 4.74 9.37 6.61
C ASP A 98 3.91 8.76 7.75
N LEU A 99 4.44 7.76 8.43
CA LEU A 99 3.66 7.04 9.45
C LEU A 99 3.25 7.93 10.62
N ALA A 100 4.07 8.91 10.95
CA ALA A 100 3.74 9.82 12.05
C ALA A 100 2.65 10.81 11.67
N THR A 101 2.37 10.99 10.38
CA THR A 101 1.40 11.98 9.91
C THR A 101 0.41 11.37 8.94
N LEU A 102 0.03 10.10 9.16
CA LEU A 102 -0.92 9.43 8.27
C LEU A 102 -2.23 10.17 8.14
N ASP A 103 -2.70 10.77 9.24
CA ASP A 103 -3.97 11.48 9.22
C ASP A 103 -3.94 12.62 8.21
N THR A 104 -2.86 13.40 8.19
CA THR A 104 -2.71 14.48 7.23
C THR A 104 -2.49 13.93 5.83
N LYS A 105 -1.61 12.97 5.71
CA LYS A 105 -1.19 12.46 4.41
C LYS A 105 -2.34 11.75 3.69
N LEU A 106 -3.03 10.85 4.38
CA LEU A 106 -4.11 10.09 3.77
C LEU A 106 -5.38 10.91 3.59
N ALA A 107 -5.70 11.77 4.56
CA ALA A 107 -6.86 12.64 4.41
C ALA A 107 -6.72 13.52 3.16
N LYS A 108 -5.52 14.04 2.93
CA LYS A 108 -5.27 14.87 1.76
C LYS A 108 -5.33 14.04 0.47
N ALA A 109 -4.74 12.86 0.49
CA ALA A 109 -4.69 11.99 -0.70
C ALA A 109 -6.07 11.51 -1.10
N LEU A 110 -6.98 11.32 -0.13
CA LEU A 110 -8.31 10.80 -0.40
C LEU A 110 -9.38 11.88 -0.50
N ALA A 111 -9.00 13.14 -0.41
CA ALA A 111 -9.95 14.24 -0.56
C ALA A 111 -10.51 14.26 -1.97
N PRO A 112 -11.76 14.66 -2.14
CA PRO A 112 -12.40 14.72 -3.46
C PRO A 112 -11.75 15.75 -4.36
#